data_d9fb99324f6137d6e2a049ff17298508
#
_entry.id   d9fb99324f6137d6e2a049ff17298508
#
_cell.length_a   1.000
_cell.length_b   1.000
_cell.length_c   1.000
_cell.angle_alpha   90.00
_cell.angle_beta   90.00
_cell.angle_gamma   90.00
#
_symmetry.space_group_name_H-M   'P 1'
#
loop_
_entity.id
_entity.type
_entity.pdbx_description
1 polymer ?
#
loop_
_entity_poly.entity_id
_entity_poly.type
_entity_poly.pdbx_seq_one_letter_code
_entity_poly.pdbx_strand_id
1 'polypeptide(L)'
;MKRPRQTRRALLIVLSSLLVGALVAWPFLTPGREAYDTVPVTRGNIESSVTALGTLQPRQYVDVGAQASGQIRKIHVDVGAEVTQGQPLVEIDPSTQTAKLDASRFAIENLKAQLQEQRALHDLAQQKYQRQQRLAQGGATREEDIQSARAEVRTTQARIDMFQAQIRQARASLRSDEAELGYTRIFAPMSGTVVAIDAREGQTLNAQQQTPLILRIANLSPMTVWAEVSEADIGHVKPGMQAYFTTLSGGNRRWASTVRQILPVPPKPLNEASQGGGSPASSGKSGSARVV
;
A
#
# COMPACT_ATOMS: atom_id res chain seq x y z
N MET A 1 53.69 113.43 -31.57
CA MET A 1 52.55 112.61 -32.00
C MET A 1 52.21 111.60 -30.86
N LYS A 2 51.19 111.87 -30.10
CA LYS A 2 50.74 111.00 -28.95
C LYS A 2 49.80 109.94 -29.45
N ARG A 3 50.14 108.69 -29.35
CA ARG A 3 49.20 107.54 -29.61
C ARG A 3 48.43 107.19 -28.31
N PRO A 4 47.14 106.97 -28.46
CA PRO A 4 46.24 106.90 -27.31
C PRO A 4 46.43 105.66 -26.48
N ARG A 5 46.52 105.80 -25.15
CA ARG A 5 46.56 104.77 -24.10
C ARG A 5 45.20 104.03 -24.00
N GLN A 6 44.19 104.40 -24.75
CA GLN A 6 42.86 103.78 -24.61
C GLN A 6 42.69 102.40 -25.28
N THR A 7 43.41 102.15 -26.38
CA THR A 7 43.34 100.84 -27.09
C THR A 7 43.91 99.65 -26.30
N ARG A 8 44.97 99.96 -25.51
CA ARG A 8 45.56 98.91 -24.63
C ARG A 8 44.65 98.48 -23.46
N ARG A 9 43.85 99.42 -22.94
CA ARG A 9 42.89 99.09 -21.83
C ARG A 9 41.67 98.35 -22.37
N ALA A 10 41.18 98.69 -23.58
CA ALA A 10 40.11 97.96 -24.24
C ALA A 10 40.53 96.47 -24.54
N LEU A 11 41.74 96.30 -25.03
CA LEU A 11 42.27 94.97 -25.34
C LEU A 11 42.42 94.12 -24.10
N LEU A 12 42.85 94.69 -22.95
CA LEU A 12 42.96 94.00 -21.67
C LEU A 12 41.59 93.62 -21.11
N ILE A 13 40.57 94.43 -21.27
CA ILE A 13 39.22 94.13 -20.83
C ILE A 13 38.62 93.01 -21.67
N VAL A 14 38.82 93.01 -23.00
CA VAL A 14 38.33 91.88 -23.87
C VAL A 14 39.06 90.59 -23.53
N LEU A 15 40.37 90.64 -23.29
CA LEU A 15 41.16 89.44 -22.93
C LEU A 15 40.74 88.91 -21.59
N SER A 16 40.47 89.79 -20.60
CA SER A 16 39.98 89.33 -19.27
C SER A 16 38.58 88.78 -19.34
N SER A 17 37.66 89.33 -20.19
CA SER A 17 36.31 88.74 -20.33
C SER A 17 36.34 87.43 -21.07
N LEU A 18 37.24 87.25 -22.03
CA LEU A 18 37.45 85.97 -22.72
C LEU A 18 38.00 84.89 -21.76
N LEU A 19 38.93 85.32 -20.88
CA LEU A 19 39.51 84.41 -19.87
C LEU A 19 38.49 83.99 -18.80
N VAL A 20 37.64 84.94 -18.37
CA VAL A 20 36.53 84.65 -17.44
C VAL A 20 35.45 83.76 -18.12
N GLY A 21 35.14 84.00 -19.38
CA GLY A 21 34.23 83.13 -20.14
C GLY A 21 34.73 81.75 -20.31
N ALA A 22 36.07 81.57 -20.57
CA ALA A 22 36.71 80.25 -20.64
C ALA A 22 36.71 79.53 -19.29
N LEU A 23 36.89 80.28 -18.18
CA LEU A 23 36.89 79.70 -16.84
C LEU A 23 35.52 79.26 -16.37
N VAL A 24 34.47 79.98 -16.81
CA VAL A 24 33.06 79.63 -16.55
C VAL A 24 32.60 78.42 -17.43
N ALA A 25 33.07 78.37 -18.63
CA ALA A 25 32.72 77.34 -19.58
C ALA A 25 33.47 76.00 -19.31
N TRP A 26 34.62 76.06 -18.58
CA TRP A 26 35.45 74.90 -18.27
C TRP A 26 34.68 73.73 -17.61
N PRO A 27 33.84 73.93 -16.59
CA PRO A 27 33.08 72.84 -15.95
C PRO A 27 31.98 72.30 -16.87
N PHE A 28 31.50 73.05 -17.87
CA PHE A 28 30.49 72.54 -18.79
C PHE A 28 31.09 71.77 -19.97
N LEU A 29 32.38 71.95 -20.27
CA LEU A 29 33.06 71.19 -21.33
C LEU A 29 33.76 69.92 -20.82
N THR A 30 33.92 69.71 -19.48
CA THR A 30 34.40 68.44 -18.95
C THR A 30 33.24 67.48 -18.89
N PRO A 31 33.21 66.40 -19.71
CA PRO A 31 32.19 65.39 -19.62
C PRO A 31 32.24 64.85 -18.22
N GLY A 32 31.11 64.88 -17.48
CA GLY A 32 31.00 64.32 -16.16
C GLY A 32 31.47 62.87 -16.23
N ARG A 33 32.49 62.50 -15.41
CA ARG A 33 32.89 61.11 -15.26
C ARG A 33 31.69 60.38 -14.67
N GLU A 34 31.06 59.56 -15.52
CA GLU A 34 30.08 58.60 -15.03
C GLU A 34 30.77 57.77 -13.92
N ALA A 35 30.34 57.96 -12.71
CA ALA A 35 30.80 57.14 -11.57
C ALA A 35 30.17 55.78 -11.72
N TYR A 36 30.88 54.86 -12.33
CA TYR A 36 30.47 53.47 -12.36
C TYR A 36 30.57 52.91 -10.93
N ASP A 37 29.44 52.43 -10.45
CA ASP A 37 29.38 51.73 -9.18
C ASP A 37 30.00 50.34 -9.41
N THR A 38 31.22 50.15 -8.98
CA THR A 38 31.96 48.90 -9.15
C THR A 38 31.86 48.04 -7.90
N VAL A 39 31.28 46.86 -8.06
CA VAL A 39 31.27 45.85 -7.00
C VAL A 39 32.46 44.90 -7.22
N PRO A 40 33.27 44.64 -6.21
CA PRO A 40 34.39 43.71 -6.32
C PRO A 40 33.88 42.32 -6.65
N VAL A 41 34.48 41.63 -7.63
CA VAL A 41 34.21 40.25 -7.96
C VAL A 41 34.79 39.38 -6.86
N THR A 42 33.91 38.72 -6.12
CA THR A 42 34.29 37.77 -5.08
C THR A 42 34.00 36.33 -5.55
N ARG A 43 34.88 35.39 -5.19
CA ARG A 43 34.59 33.95 -5.43
C ARG A 43 33.66 33.48 -4.33
N GLY A 44 32.53 32.92 -4.69
CA GLY A 44 31.58 32.29 -3.78
C GLY A 44 31.20 30.89 -4.26
N ASN A 45 30.71 30.06 -3.36
CA ASN A 45 30.13 28.77 -3.72
C ASN A 45 28.72 29.00 -4.24
N ILE A 46 28.43 28.44 -5.42
CA ILE A 46 27.07 28.42 -5.98
C ILE A 46 26.54 27.03 -5.77
N GLU A 47 25.43 26.93 -5.03
CA GLU A 47 24.68 25.69 -4.88
C GLU A 47 23.71 25.56 -6.05
N SER A 48 23.89 24.50 -6.86
CA SER A 48 22.90 24.13 -7.88
C SER A 48 21.92 23.15 -7.24
N SER A 49 20.68 23.55 -7.07
CA SER A 49 19.65 22.73 -6.43
C SER A 49 18.46 22.53 -7.36
N VAL A 50 17.89 21.33 -7.32
CA VAL A 50 16.64 20.99 -8.00
C VAL A 50 15.51 21.09 -6.98
N THR A 51 14.49 21.88 -7.28
CA THR A 51 13.32 22.06 -6.40
C THR A 51 12.14 21.28 -6.94
N ALA A 52 11.49 20.51 -6.08
CA ALA A 52 10.33 19.71 -6.46
C ALA A 52 9.27 19.72 -5.35
N LEU A 53 8.02 19.57 -5.75
CA LEU A 53 6.92 19.35 -4.82
C LEU A 53 6.86 17.85 -4.49
N GLY A 54 6.56 17.54 -3.23
CA GLY A 54 6.48 16.15 -2.79
C GLY A 54 5.38 15.91 -1.77
N THR A 55 5.04 14.64 -1.60
CA THR A 55 4.11 14.15 -0.58
C THR A 55 4.86 13.23 0.39
N LEU A 56 4.59 13.41 1.67
CA LEU A 56 5.12 12.56 2.72
C LEU A 56 4.21 11.35 2.88
N GLN A 57 4.77 10.15 2.74
CA GLN A 57 4.01 8.90 2.83
C GLN A 57 4.71 7.91 3.78
N PRO A 58 3.97 7.05 4.46
CA PRO A 58 4.58 5.99 5.25
C PRO A 58 5.31 5.01 4.33
N ARG A 59 6.47 4.56 4.76
CA ARG A 59 7.28 3.60 4.00
C ARG A 59 6.60 2.24 3.86
N GLN A 60 5.88 1.82 4.89
CA GLN A 60 5.17 0.55 4.96
C GLN A 60 3.74 0.80 5.38
N TYR A 61 2.81 0.30 4.61
CA TYR A 61 1.39 0.28 4.94
C TYR A 61 0.76 -0.99 4.40
N VAL A 62 -0.36 -1.39 4.99
CA VAL A 62 -1.14 -2.53 4.55
C VAL A 62 -2.62 -2.12 4.54
N ASP A 63 -3.26 -2.40 3.42
CA ASP A 63 -4.70 -2.28 3.27
C ASP A 63 -5.35 -3.56 3.79
N VAL A 64 -6.14 -3.44 4.83
CA VAL A 64 -6.85 -4.55 5.47
C VAL A 64 -8.25 -4.60 4.88
N GLY A 65 -8.53 -5.68 4.14
CA GLY A 65 -9.83 -5.93 3.52
C GLY A 65 -10.57 -7.10 4.17
N ALA A 66 -11.88 -7.22 3.88
CA ALA A 66 -12.69 -8.35 4.29
C ALA A 66 -12.55 -9.51 3.32
N GLN A 67 -12.38 -10.72 3.86
CA GLN A 67 -12.42 -11.98 3.12
C GLN A 67 -13.79 -12.67 3.26
N ALA A 68 -14.55 -12.38 4.33
CA ALA A 68 -15.89 -12.88 4.54
C ALA A 68 -16.94 -11.83 4.17
N SER A 69 -18.05 -12.29 3.59
CA SER A 69 -19.24 -11.47 3.40
C SER A 69 -20.13 -11.51 4.65
N GLY A 70 -20.72 -10.38 5.00
CA GLY A 70 -21.59 -10.23 6.16
C GLY A 70 -21.70 -8.80 6.64
N GLN A 71 -22.47 -8.55 7.69
CA GLN A 71 -22.60 -7.25 8.31
C GLN A 71 -21.48 -7.02 9.33
N ILE A 72 -20.85 -5.86 9.30
CA ILE A 72 -19.90 -5.46 10.34
C ILE A 72 -20.64 -5.28 11.66
N ARG A 73 -20.29 -6.10 12.63
CA ARG A 73 -20.88 -6.06 13.97
C ARG A 73 -20.20 -5.00 14.83
N LYS A 74 -18.88 -4.96 14.80
CA LYS A 74 -18.09 -4.05 15.62
C LYS A 74 -16.74 -3.74 15.00
N ILE A 75 -16.30 -2.50 15.18
CA ILE A 75 -14.93 -2.04 14.88
C ILE A 75 -14.26 -1.71 16.24
N HIS A 76 -13.14 -2.36 16.53
CA HIS A 76 -12.47 -2.28 17.83
C HIS A 76 -11.40 -1.21 17.92
N VAL A 77 -11.18 -0.47 16.84
CA VAL A 77 -10.10 0.52 16.73
C VAL A 77 -10.61 1.80 16.09
N ASP A 78 -9.97 2.93 16.45
CA ASP A 78 -10.23 4.24 15.87
C ASP A 78 -9.08 4.70 14.99
N VAL A 79 -9.34 5.70 14.15
CA VAL A 79 -8.29 6.35 13.35
C VAL A 79 -7.30 7.03 14.30
N GLY A 80 -5.99 6.76 14.08
CA GLY A 80 -4.91 7.24 14.94
C GLY A 80 -4.52 6.27 16.06
N ALA A 81 -5.28 5.18 16.29
CA ALA A 81 -4.94 4.17 17.28
C ALA A 81 -3.70 3.37 16.87
N GLU A 82 -2.82 3.08 17.83
CA GLU A 82 -1.71 2.14 17.65
C GLU A 82 -2.21 0.72 17.85
N VAL A 83 -1.84 -0.17 16.92
CA VAL A 83 -2.20 -1.57 16.93
C VAL A 83 -0.97 -2.46 16.87
N THR A 84 -1.05 -3.62 17.51
CA THR A 84 -0.02 -4.66 17.44
C THR A 84 -0.45 -5.77 16.49
N GLN A 85 0.53 -6.46 15.88
CA GLN A 85 0.24 -7.60 15.03
C GLN A 85 -0.58 -8.66 15.79
N GLY A 86 -1.67 -9.16 15.16
CA GLY A 86 -2.58 -10.13 15.75
C GLY A 86 -3.68 -9.51 16.64
N GLN A 87 -3.71 -8.19 16.83
CA GLN A 87 -4.79 -7.52 17.56
C GLN A 87 -6.10 -7.58 16.76
N PRO A 88 -7.27 -7.87 17.41
CA PRO A 88 -8.55 -7.84 16.72
C PRO A 88 -8.90 -6.41 16.30
N LEU A 89 -9.33 -6.24 15.04
CA LEU A 89 -9.67 -4.96 14.46
C LEU A 89 -11.17 -4.83 14.20
N VAL A 90 -11.74 -5.84 13.54
CA VAL A 90 -13.13 -5.81 13.09
C VAL A 90 -13.78 -7.18 13.27
N GLU A 91 -15.01 -7.20 13.67
CA GLU A 91 -15.87 -8.39 13.80
C GLU A 91 -17.05 -8.28 12.82
N ILE A 92 -17.15 -9.27 11.94
CA ILE A 92 -18.27 -9.48 11.03
C ILE A 92 -19.24 -10.47 11.69
N ASP A 93 -20.54 -10.32 11.49
CA ASP A 93 -21.54 -11.24 12.03
C ASP A 93 -21.29 -12.68 11.55
N PRO A 94 -20.97 -13.61 12.46
CA PRO A 94 -20.59 -14.96 12.12
C PRO A 94 -21.78 -15.92 11.98
N SER A 95 -23.03 -15.44 12.11
CA SER A 95 -24.23 -16.28 12.26
C SER A 95 -24.38 -17.29 11.13
N THR A 96 -24.18 -16.83 9.88
CA THR A 96 -24.29 -17.72 8.69
C THR A 96 -23.16 -18.76 8.65
N GLN A 97 -21.92 -18.34 8.94
CA GLN A 97 -20.76 -19.22 8.94
C GLN A 97 -20.82 -20.24 10.07
N THR A 98 -21.31 -19.83 11.24
CA THR A 98 -21.53 -20.72 12.38
C THR A 98 -22.58 -21.79 12.06
N ALA A 99 -23.73 -21.40 11.48
CA ALA A 99 -24.75 -22.36 11.07
C ALA A 99 -24.23 -23.35 10.01
N LYS A 100 -23.44 -22.89 9.05
CA LYS A 100 -22.80 -23.75 8.04
C LYS A 100 -21.81 -24.73 8.66
N LEU A 101 -20.99 -24.25 9.61
CA LEU A 101 -20.06 -25.08 10.37
C LEU A 101 -20.78 -26.18 11.14
N ASP A 102 -21.86 -25.85 11.85
CA ASP A 102 -22.63 -26.82 12.63
C ASP A 102 -23.31 -27.85 11.72
N ALA A 103 -23.85 -27.44 10.57
CA ALA A 103 -24.36 -28.37 9.55
C ALA A 103 -23.30 -29.37 9.09
N SER A 104 -22.07 -28.90 8.82
CA SER A 104 -20.94 -29.79 8.44
C SER A 104 -20.53 -30.72 9.57
N ARG A 105 -20.58 -30.30 10.82
CA ARG A 105 -20.32 -31.16 12.00
C ARG A 105 -21.36 -32.27 12.10
N PHE A 106 -22.65 -31.93 12.02
CA PHE A 106 -23.73 -32.94 12.09
C PHE A 106 -23.70 -33.90 10.89
N ALA A 107 -23.32 -33.44 9.69
CA ALA A 107 -23.12 -34.33 8.55
C ALA A 107 -22.03 -35.40 8.84
N ILE A 108 -20.91 -35.00 9.48
CA ILE A 108 -19.87 -35.95 9.88
C ILE A 108 -20.39 -36.93 10.95
N GLU A 109 -21.18 -36.50 11.91
CA GLU A 109 -21.78 -37.38 12.93
C GLU A 109 -22.72 -38.42 12.30
N ASN A 110 -23.54 -38.00 11.34
CA ASN A 110 -24.42 -38.90 10.60
C ASN A 110 -23.58 -39.97 9.85
N LEU A 111 -22.53 -39.56 9.12
CA LEU A 111 -21.64 -40.52 8.43
C LEU A 111 -20.91 -41.47 9.41
N LYS A 112 -20.57 -41.00 10.58
CA LYS A 112 -19.99 -41.88 11.63
C LYS A 112 -20.99 -42.93 12.13
N ALA A 113 -22.27 -42.54 12.34
CA ALA A 113 -23.33 -43.46 12.71
C ALA A 113 -23.55 -44.52 11.62
N GLN A 114 -23.60 -44.13 10.35
CA GLN A 114 -23.69 -45.07 9.22
C GLN A 114 -22.46 -45.99 9.12
N LEU A 115 -21.26 -45.47 9.39
CA LEU A 115 -20.05 -46.30 9.45
C LEU A 115 -20.15 -47.35 10.56
N GLN A 116 -20.70 -47.00 11.72
CA GLN A 116 -20.87 -47.92 12.83
C GLN A 116 -21.89 -49.04 12.49
N GLU A 117 -22.98 -48.70 11.81
CA GLU A 117 -23.93 -49.66 11.25
C GLU A 117 -23.22 -50.64 10.30
N GLN A 118 -22.45 -50.13 9.33
CA GLN A 118 -21.71 -50.99 8.40
C GLN A 118 -20.67 -51.89 9.08
N ARG A 119 -20.04 -51.43 10.15
CA ARG A 119 -19.14 -52.25 10.96
C ARG A 119 -19.89 -53.41 11.63
N ALA A 120 -21.06 -53.16 12.20
CA ALA A 120 -21.89 -54.23 12.79
C ALA A 120 -22.33 -55.26 11.72
N LEU A 121 -22.70 -54.80 10.51
CA LEU A 121 -23.01 -55.70 9.40
C LEU A 121 -21.80 -56.52 8.94
N HIS A 122 -20.63 -55.90 8.90
CA HIS A 122 -19.37 -56.59 8.58
C HIS A 122 -19.04 -57.67 9.61
N ASP A 123 -19.16 -57.36 10.90
CA ASP A 123 -18.92 -58.31 11.98
C ASP A 123 -19.87 -59.52 11.87
N LEU A 124 -21.15 -59.26 11.54
CA LEU A 124 -22.12 -60.34 11.28
C LEU A 124 -21.71 -61.19 10.07
N ALA A 125 -21.32 -60.57 8.97
CA ALA A 125 -20.85 -61.27 7.77
C ALA A 125 -19.60 -62.09 8.07
N GLN A 126 -18.69 -61.61 8.87
CA GLN A 126 -17.47 -62.29 9.27
C GLN A 126 -17.78 -63.52 10.15
N GLN A 127 -18.71 -63.40 11.09
CA GLN A 127 -19.17 -64.51 11.91
C GLN A 127 -19.83 -65.59 11.08
N LYS A 128 -20.68 -65.23 10.09
CA LYS A 128 -21.30 -66.18 9.12
C LYS A 128 -20.23 -66.90 8.30
N TYR A 129 -19.25 -66.20 7.77
CA TYR A 129 -18.15 -66.79 7.02
C TYR A 129 -17.33 -67.78 7.86
N GLN A 130 -16.95 -67.42 9.09
CA GLN A 130 -16.24 -68.28 10.02
C GLN A 130 -17.06 -69.55 10.35
N ARG A 131 -18.38 -69.41 10.50
CA ARG A 131 -19.28 -70.56 10.71
C ARG A 131 -19.27 -71.52 9.49
N GLN A 132 -19.38 -70.99 8.25
CA GLN A 132 -19.34 -71.80 7.04
C GLN A 132 -17.98 -72.52 6.89
N GLN A 133 -16.89 -71.88 7.20
CA GLN A 133 -15.56 -72.47 7.21
C GLN A 133 -15.45 -73.69 8.21
N ARG A 134 -16.02 -73.53 9.37
CA ARG A 134 -16.05 -74.63 10.34
C ARG A 134 -16.92 -75.81 9.89
N LEU A 135 -18.07 -75.51 9.27
CA LEU A 135 -18.96 -76.61 8.73
C LEU A 135 -18.30 -77.30 7.54
N ALA A 136 -17.52 -76.58 6.74
CA ALA A 136 -16.77 -77.19 5.66
C ALA A 136 -15.75 -78.20 6.09
N GLN A 137 -15.07 -77.99 7.24
CA GLN A 137 -14.13 -78.93 7.80
C GLN A 137 -14.79 -80.25 8.19
N GLY A 138 -16.11 -80.20 8.49
CA GLY A 138 -16.94 -81.37 8.80
C GLY A 138 -17.69 -81.98 7.60
N GLY A 139 -17.50 -81.46 6.39
CA GLY A 139 -18.19 -81.86 5.19
C GLY A 139 -19.69 -81.45 5.12
N ALA A 140 -20.15 -80.51 5.97
CA ALA A 140 -21.54 -80.14 6.20
C ALA A 140 -22.00 -78.91 5.51
N THR A 141 -21.25 -78.38 4.51
CA THR A 141 -21.64 -77.19 3.72
C THR A 141 -21.19 -77.33 2.27
N ARG A 142 -21.80 -76.51 1.36
CA ARG A 142 -21.42 -76.46 -0.03
C ARG A 142 -20.35 -75.39 -0.28
N GLU A 143 -19.48 -75.58 -1.29
CA GLU A 143 -18.47 -74.61 -1.69
C GLU A 143 -19.07 -73.26 -2.06
N GLU A 144 -20.26 -73.25 -2.67
CA GLU A 144 -21.03 -72.07 -3.02
C GLU A 144 -21.40 -71.21 -1.81
N ASP A 145 -21.77 -71.86 -0.67
CA ASP A 145 -22.13 -71.16 0.56
C ASP A 145 -20.90 -70.46 1.21
N ILE A 146 -19.73 -71.05 1.10
CA ILE A 146 -18.47 -70.45 1.58
C ILE A 146 -18.09 -69.25 0.70
N GLN A 147 -18.19 -69.40 -0.63
CA GLN A 147 -17.88 -68.33 -1.56
C GLN A 147 -18.84 -67.16 -1.40
N SER A 148 -20.14 -67.43 -1.21
CA SER A 148 -21.16 -66.40 -0.94
C SER A 148 -20.88 -65.65 0.35
N ALA A 149 -20.62 -66.32 1.44
CA ALA A 149 -20.27 -65.71 2.74
C ALA A 149 -18.99 -64.87 2.63
N ARG A 150 -17.98 -65.37 1.90
CA ARG A 150 -16.74 -64.63 1.67
C ARG A 150 -16.99 -63.36 0.81
N ALA A 151 -17.89 -63.41 -0.18
CA ALA A 151 -18.27 -62.24 -0.99
C ALA A 151 -18.99 -61.20 -0.11
N GLU A 152 -19.88 -61.64 0.80
CA GLU A 152 -20.58 -60.73 1.74
C GLU A 152 -19.56 -59.95 2.65
N VAL A 153 -18.55 -60.65 3.18
CA VAL A 153 -17.47 -60.01 3.97
C VAL A 153 -16.74 -58.94 3.15
N ARG A 154 -16.36 -59.25 1.89
CA ARG A 154 -15.66 -58.27 1.03
C ARG A 154 -16.54 -57.09 0.70
N THR A 155 -17.85 -57.31 0.44
CA THR A 155 -18.82 -56.26 0.12
C THR A 155 -19.01 -55.30 1.29
N THR A 156 -19.19 -55.85 2.52
CA THR A 156 -19.34 -55.06 3.73
C THR A 156 -18.06 -54.29 4.06
N GLN A 157 -16.85 -54.90 3.87
CA GLN A 157 -15.59 -54.17 4.01
C GLN A 157 -15.48 -53.01 3.03
N ALA A 158 -15.82 -53.21 1.74
CA ALA A 158 -15.79 -52.13 0.74
C ALA A 158 -16.74 -50.97 1.11
N ARG A 159 -17.89 -51.26 1.74
CA ARG A 159 -18.80 -50.23 2.24
C ARG A 159 -18.21 -49.45 3.43
N ILE A 160 -17.49 -50.11 4.33
CA ILE A 160 -16.74 -49.46 5.41
C ILE A 160 -15.72 -48.49 4.83
N ASP A 161 -14.95 -48.94 3.85
CA ASP A 161 -13.92 -48.12 3.20
C ASP A 161 -14.55 -46.90 2.48
N MET A 162 -15.71 -47.08 1.85
CA MET A 162 -16.50 -46.01 1.25
C MET A 162 -16.92 -44.94 2.27
N PHE A 163 -17.52 -45.34 3.41
CA PHE A 163 -17.92 -44.40 4.45
C PHE A 163 -16.73 -43.70 5.09
N GLN A 164 -15.61 -44.39 5.26
CA GLN A 164 -14.36 -43.76 5.74
C GLN A 164 -13.86 -42.68 4.74
N ALA A 165 -13.97 -42.94 3.43
CA ALA A 165 -13.63 -41.94 2.40
C ALA A 165 -14.58 -40.71 2.45
N GLN A 166 -15.89 -40.96 2.62
CA GLN A 166 -16.88 -39.89 2.77
C GLN A 166 -16.63 -39.05 4.02
N ILE A 167 -16.27 -39.66 5.15
CA ILE A 167 -15.89 -38.95 6.37
C ILE A 167 -14.63 -38.08 6.14
N ARG A 168 -13.61 -38.62 5.42
CA ARG A 168 -12.43 -37.78 5.07
C ARG A 168 -12.80 -36.58 4.22
N GLN A 169 -13.69 -36.76 3.24
CA GLN A 169 -14.21 -35.66 2.41
C GLN A 169 -14.98 -34.64 3.25
N ALA A 170 -15.92 -35.08 4.08
CA ALA A 170 -16.71 -34.18 4.94
C ALA A 170 -15.83 -33.41 5.94
N ARG A 171 -14.75 -34.05 6.46
CA ARG A 171 -13.76 -33.34 7.30
C ARG A 171 -12.98 -32.27 6.53
N ALA A 172 -12.72 -32.48 5.24
CA ALA A 172 -12.10 -31.45 4.40
C ALA A 172 -13.03 -30.25 4.22
N SER A 173 -14.33 -30.48 3.96
CA SER A 173 -15.34 -29.41 3.94
C SER A 173 -15.45 -28.68 5.25
N LEU A 174 -15.45 -29.40 6.39
CA LEU A 174 -15.48 -28.80 7.73
C LEU A 174 -14.30 -27.83 7.93
N ARG A 175 -13.07 -28.20 7.54
CA ARG A 175 -11.92 -27.30 7.66
C ARG A 175 -12.06 -26.04 6.80
N SER A 176 -12.71 -26.15 5.63
CA SER A 176 -13.04 -24.97 4.81
C SER A 176 -14.02 -24.04 5.52
N ASP A 177 -15.07 -24.61 6.13
CA ASP A 177 -16.07 -23.83 6.86
C ASP A 177 -15.47 -23.20 8.14
N GLU A 178 -14.53 -23.88 8.81
CA GLU A 178 -13.77 -23.33 9.94
C GLU A 178 -12.89 -22.14 9.51
N ALA A 179 -12.26 -22.21 8.35
CA ALA A 179 -11.48 -21.10 7.80
C ALA A 179 -12.39 -19.91 7.42
N GLU A 180 -13.56 -20.17 6.78
CA GLU A 180 -14.53 -19.14 6.46
C GLU A 180 -15.06 -18.44 7.72
N LEU A 181 -15.31 -19.18 8.81
CA LEU A 181 -15.66 -18.61 10.10
C LEU A 181 -14.49 -17.77 10.66
N GLY A 182 -13.26 -18.23 10.50
CA GLY A 182 -12.07 -17.49 10.92
C GLY A 182 -11.97 -16.12 10.24
N TYR A 183 -12.39 -15.99 8.99
CA TYR A 183 -12.38 -14.74 8.23
C TYR A 183 -13.43 -13.71 8.71
N THR A 184 -14.36 -14.09 9.57
CA THR A 184 -15.30 -13.13 10.20
C THR A 184 -14.64 -12.26 11.27
N ARG A 185 -13.47 -12.65 11.75
CA ARG A 185 -12.65 -11.87 12.69
C ARG A 185 -11.40 -11.41 11.98
N ILE A 186 -11.26 -10.11 11.87
CA ILE A 186 -10.15 -9.49 11.15
C ILE A 186 -9.13 -8.99 12.15
N PHE A 187 -7.89 -9.44 11.98
CA PHE A 187 -6.76 -9.11 12.85
C PHE A 187 -5.74 -8.26 12.11
N ALA A 188 -4.95 -7.50 12.89
CA ALA A 188 -3.87 -6.67 12.35
C ALA A 188 -2.75 -7.55 11.75
N PRO A 189 -2.43 -7.41 10.45
CA PRO A 189 -1.36 -8.18 9.81
C PRO A 189 0.03 -7.70 10.21
N MET A 190 0.13 -6.45 10.69
CA MET A 190 1.38 -5.82 11.15
C MET A 190 1.09 -4.85 12.29
N SER A 191 2.13 -4.53 13.07
CA SER A 191 2.05 -3.45 14.06
C SER A 191 2.21 -2.10 13.37
N GLY A 192 1.48 -1.08 13.84
CA GLY A 192 1.50 0.27 13.28
C GLY A 192 0.34 1.13 13.78
N THR A 193 0.08 2.22 13.09
CA THR A 193 -1.03 3.14 13.39
C THR A 193 -2.13 3.00 12.34
N VAL A 194 -3.37 3.01 12.76
CA VAL A 194 -4.54 3.04 11.86
C VAL A 194 -4.64 4.43 11.25
N VAL A 195 -4.42 4.54 9.93
CA VAL A 195 -4.41 5.84 9.24
C VAL A 195 -5.74 6.18 8.56
N ALA A 196 -6.54 5.17 8.24
CA ALA A 196 -7.87 5.36 7.67
C ALA A 196 -8.76 4.18 8.02
N ILE A 197 -10.08 4.44 8.18
CA ILE A 197 -11.14 3.44 8.31
C ILE A 197 -12.20 3.82 7.28
N ASP A 198 -12.36 2.96 6.26
CA ASP A 198 -13.30 3.20 5.14
C ASP A 198 -14.65 2.54 5.39
N ALA A 199 -14.71 1.54 6.29
CA ALA A 199 -15.93 0.81 6.64
C ALA A 199 -16.60 1.38 7.89
N ARG A 200 -17.89 1.08 8.06
CA ARG A 200 -18.71 1.52 9.20
C ARG A 200 -19.39 0.35 9.88
N GLU A 201 -19.61 0.44 11.18
CA GLU A 201 -20.46 -0.51 11.91
C GLU A 201 -21.86 -0.57 11.31
N GLY A 202 -22.42 -1.76 11.20
CA GLY A 202 -23.71 -1.99 10.54
C GLY A 202 -23.66 -2.10 9.02
N GLN A 203 -22.53 -1.78 8.38
CA GLN A 203 -22.36 -1.91 6.93
C GLN A 203 -22.30 -3.39 6.52
N THR A 204 -23.00 -3.73 5.43
CA THR A 204 -22.92 -5.07 4.83
C THR A 204 -21.82 -5.11 3.80
N LEU A 205 -20.93 -6.08 3.92
CA LEU A 205 -19.80 -6.33 3.04
C LEU A 205 -20.11 -7.49 2.08
N ASN A 206 -19.71 -7.36 0.82
CA ASN A 206 -19.75 -8.44 -0.17
C ASN A 206 -18.32 -8.72 -0.68
N ALA A 207 -17.71 -9.75 -0.14
CA ALA A 207 -16.34 -10.15 -0.48
C ALA A 207 -16.26 -11.03 -1.74
N GLN A 208 -17.40 -11.48 -2.32
CA GLN A 208 -17.41 -12.37 -3.48
C GLN A 208 -17.10 -11.64 -4.80
N GLN A 209 -17.50 -10.39 -4.94
CA GLN A 209 -17.31 -9.60 -6.16
C GLN A 209 -16.02 -8.77 -6.13
N GLN A 210 -15.74 -8.15 -5.01
CA GLN A 210 -14.56 -7.32 -4.80
C GLN A 210 -14.19 -7.34 -3.32
N THR A 211 -12.92 -7.47 -3.00
CA THR A 211 -12.44 -7.38 -1.62
C THR A 211 -12.68 -5.96 -1.08
N PRO A 212 -13.66 -5.74 -0.20
CA PRO A 212 -13.93 -4.42 0.32
C PRO A 212 -12.80 -4.01 1.27
N LEU A 213 -12.25 -2.82 1.05
CA LEU A 213 -11.29 -2.21 1.97
C LEU A 213 -12.01 -1.80 3.26
N ILE A 214 -11.44 -2.15 4.40
CA ILE A 214 -12.00 -1.83 5.71
C ILE A 214 -11.21 -0.72 6.37
N LEU A 215 -9.90 -0.91 6.49
CA LEU A 215 -9.01 0.05 7.13
C LEU A 215 -7.59 -0.07 6.58
N ARG A 216 -6.78 0.94 6.87
CA ARG A 216 -5.36 0.97 6.50
C ARG A 216 -4.51 1.14 7.73
N ILE A 217 -3.48 0.28 7.86
CA ILE A 217 -2.46 0.36 8.91
C ILE A 217 -1.16 0.78 8.27
N ALA A 218 -0.47 1.73 8.88
CA ALA A 218 0.81 2.21 8.40
C ALA A 218 1.84 2.33 9.54
N ASN A 219 3.10 2.07 9.21
CA ASN A 219 4.20 2.37 10.11
C ASN A 219 4.65 3.81 9.85
N LEU A 220 4.38 4.70 10.80
CA LEU A 220 4.66 6.13 10.68
C LEU A 220 6.10 6.49 11.12
N SER A 221 6.84 5.56 11.71
CA SER A 221 8.21 5.83 12.18
C SER A 221 9.19 6.09 11.02
N PRO A 222 9.26 5.26 9.95
CA PRO A 222 10.00 5.61 8.74
C PRO A 222 9.05 6.22 7.71
N MET A 223 9.14 7.55 7.52
CA MET A 223 8.42 8.24 6.45
C MET A 223 9.30 8.39 5.20
N THR A 224 8.66 8.48 4.06
CA THR A 224 9.33 8.68 2.76
C THR A 224 8.68 9.87 2.06
N VAL A 225 9.50 10.77 1.53
CA VAL A 225 9.05 11.87 0.68
C VAL A 225 9.04 11.39 -0.78
N TRP A 226 7.90 11.49 -1.41
CA TRP A 226 7.74 11.24 -2.84
C TRP A 226 7.70 12.59 -3.55
N ALA A 227 8.78 12.95 -4.24
CA ALA A 227 8.91 14.22 -4.93
C ALA A 227 8.75 14.04 -6.43
N GLU A 228 7.99 14.92 -7.07
CA GLU A 228 7.80 14.95 -8.52
C GLU A 228 8.79 15.93 -9.13
N VAL A 229 9.81 15.41 -9.81
CA VAL A 229 10.85 16.19 -10.46
C VAL A 229 10.54 16.32 -11.95
N SER A 230 10.75 17.52 -12.49
CA SER A 230 10.59 17.78 -13.92
C SER A 230 11.55 16.92 -14.76
N GLU A 231 11.11 16.51 -15.96
CA GLU A 231 11.95 15.78 -16.91
C GLU A 231 13.24 16.54 -17.26
N ALA A 232 13.18 17.87 -17.31
CA ALA A 232 14.34 18.73 -17.57
C ALA A 232 15.42 18.61 -16.47
N ASP A 233 15.02 18.38 -15.23
CA ASP A 233 15.89 18.41 -14.07
C ASP A 233 16.31 17.00 -13.61
N ILE A 234 15.59 15.96 -14.03
CA ILE A 234 15.83 14.58 -13.56
C ILE A 234 17.23 14.08 -13.89
N GLY A 235 17.83 14.55 -14.98
CA GLY A 235 19.20 14.21 -15.37
C GLY A 235 20.25 14.67 -14.36
N HIS A 236 19.95 15.65 -13.53
CA HIS A 236 20.83 16.17 -12.48
C HIS A 236 20.65 15.46 -11.14
N VAL A 237 19.63 14.64 -10.98
CA VAL A 237 19.35 13.92 -9.73
C VAL A 237 19.92 12.50 -9.82
N LYS A 238 20.63 12.08 -8.77
CA LYS A 238 21.21 10.72 -8.68
C LYS A 238 20.87 10.09 -7.33
N PRO A 239 20.67 8.77 -7.25
CA PRO A 239 20.58 8.07 -5.98
C PRO A 239 21.78 8.36 -5.08
N GLY A 240 21.55 8.55 -3.79
CA GLY A 240 22.58 8.90 -2.80
C GLY A 240 22.85 10.39 -2.65
N MET A 241 22.29 11.27 -3.50
CA MET A 241 22.43 12.72 -3.33
C MET A 241 21.73 13.18 -2.05
N GLN A 242 22.35 14.17 -1.39
CA GLN A 242 21.73 14.82 -0.25
C GLN A 242 20.55 15.67 -0.70
N ALA A 243 19.47 15.58 0.04
CA ALA A 243 18.26 16.34 -0.17
C ALA A 243 17.77 16.92 1.16
N TYR A 244 17.03 17.99 1.11
CA TYR A 244 16.31 18.47 2.27
C TYR A 244 14.89 18.85 1.88
N PHE A 245 13.96 18.74 2.79
CA PHE A 245 12.60 19.19 2.56
C PHE A 245 12.11 20.06 3.71
N THR A 246 11.15 20.89 3.41
CA THR A 246 10.43 21.74 4.37
C THR A 246 8.96 21.38 4.30
N THR A 247 8.26 21.43 5.41
CA THR A 247 6.81 21.24 5.46
C THR A 247 6.09 22.57 5.52
N LEU A 248 4.88 22.65 4.95
CA LEU A 248 4.09 23.88 4.95
C LEU A 248 3.79 24.40 6.38
N SER A 249 3.63 23.50 7.35
CA SER A 249 3.35 23.83 8.74
C SER A 249 4.60 24.05 9.60
N GLY A 250 5.78 23.63 9.14
CA GLY A 250 7.02 23.62 9.93
C GLY A 250 7.89 24.86 9.83
N GLY A 251 7.44 25.94 9.18
CA GLY A 251 8.23 27.15 8.97
C GLY A 251 9.52 26.86 8.19
N ASN A 252 10.63 27.46 8.61
CA ASN A 252 11.95 27.31 7.95
C ASN A 252 12.73 26.06 8.37
N ARG A 253 12.12 25.09 9.09
CA ARG A 253 12.83 23.89 9.52
C ARG A 253 13.11 22.99 8.31
N ARG A 254 14.40 22.75 8.06
CA ARG A 254 14.87 21.83 7.02
C ARG A 254 15.10 20.45 7.60
N TRP A 255 14.52 19.45 6.95
CA TRP A 255 14.73 18.05 7.29
C TRP A 255 15.70 17.45 6.27
N ALA A 256 16.86 17.01 6.75
CA ALA A 256 17.85 16.37 5.90
C ALA A 256 17.41 14.96 5.54
N SER A 257 17.62 14.58 4.28
CA SER A 257 17.31 13.27 3.72
C SER A 257 18.30 12.93 2.61
N THR A 258 18.16 11.77 2.02
CA THR A 258 18.94 11.34 0.85
C THR A 258 18.01 10.76 -0.20
N VAL A 259 18.34 11.02 -1.46
CA VAL A 259 17.65 10.39 -2.59
C VAL A 259 17.93 8.90 -2.59
N ARG A 260 16.89 8.08 -2.35
CA ARG A 260 17.00 6.62 -2.31
C ARG A 260 16.91 6.01 -3.71
N GLN A 261 15.93 6.46 -4.48
CA GLN A 261 15.63 5.87 -5.78
C GLN A 261 14.93 6.88 -6.69
N ILE A 262 15.14 6.73 -7.97
CA ILE A 262 14.42 7.47 -9.02
C ILE A 262 13.52 6.47 -9.74
N LEU A 263 12.24 6.77 -9.80
CA LEU A 263 11.25 5.94 -10.47
C LEU A 263 10.90 6.56 -11.82
N PRO A 264 11.05 5.83 -12.92
CA PRO A 264 10.75 6.35 -14.26
C PRO A 264 9.25 6.54 -14.52
N VAL A 265 8.40 5.85 -13.74
CA VAL A 265 6.94 5.95 -13.84
C VAL A 265 6.40 6.26 -12.46
N PRO A 266 5.58 7.31 -12.30
CA PRO A 266 4.95 7.60 -11.02
C PRO A 266 4.00 6.46 -10.63
N PRO A 267 4.13 5.85 -9.45
CA PRO A 267 3.12 4.94 -8.95
C PRO A 267 1.82 5.70 -8.73
N LYS A 268 0.67 5.01 -8.91
CA LYS A 268 -0.64 5.63 -8.66
C LYS A 268 -0.69 6.19 -7.24
N PRO A 269 -1.17 7.43 -7.05
CA PRO A 269 -1.31 8.00 -5.72
C PRO A 269 -2.27 7.14 -4.88
N LEU A 270 -1.98 7.02 -3.58
CA LEU A 270 -2.75 6.22 -2.61
C LEU A 270 -4.26 6.54 -2.60
N ASN A 271 -4.62 7.78 -2.94
CA ASN A 271 -6.01 8.25 -2.92
C ASN A 271 -6.82 7.84 -4.15
N GLU A 272 -6.20 7.41 -5.25
CA GLU A 272 -6.91 6.97 -6.47
C GLU A 272 -7.17 5.46 -6.50
N ALA A 273 -6.56 4.68 -5.61
CA ALA A 273 -6.77 3.24 -5.53
C ALA A 273 -8.17 2.85 -5.04
N SER A 274 -8.89 3.75 -4.37
CA SER A 274 -10.23 3.51 -3.81
C SER A 274 -11.40 3.93 -4.72
N GLN A 275 -11.13 4.65 -5.83
CA GLN A 275 -12.18 4.97 -6.81
C GLN A 275 -12.09 4.00 -8.01
N GLY A 276 -12.75 2.86 -7.85
CA GLY A 276 -12.94 1.90 -8.92
C GLY A 276 -13.77 2.49 -10.06
N GLY A 277 -13.22 2.49 -11.30
CA GLY A 277 -13.99 2.51 -12.52
C GLY A 277 -14.38 3.87 -13.07
N GLY A 278 -13.43 4.76 -13.28
CA GLY A 278 -13.59 5.89 -14.21
C GLY A 278 -12.56 5.77 -15.34
N SER A 279 -13.00 5.80 -16.58
CA SER A 279 -12.14 5.85 -17.77
C SER A 279 -11.07 6.92 -17.61
N PRO A 280 -9.81 6.67 -18.06
CA PRO A 280 -8.77 7.67 -17.99
C PRO A 280 -9.10 8.81 -18.98
N ALA A 281 -9.59 9.92 -18.44
CA ALA A 281 -9.54 11.17 -19.18
C ALA A 281 -8.06 11.52 -19.36
N SER A 282 -7.59 11.47 -20.60
CA SER A 282 -6.26 11.85 -21.03
C SER A 282 -6.05 13.34 -20.75
N SER A 283 -5.60 13.69 -19.55
CA SER A 283 -4.93 14.96 -19.32
C SER A 283 -3.44 14.71 -19.57
N GLY A 284 -2.95 15.22 -20.71
CA GLY A 284 -1.53 15.22 -21.04
C GLY A 284 -0.74 15.97 -19.96
N LYS A 285 -0.20 15.23 -19.01
CA LYS A 285 0.89 15.70 -18.16
C LYS A 285 2.18 15.20 -18.77
N SER A 286 2.93 16.15 -19.34
CA SER A 286 4.31 16.01 -19.78
C SER A 286 5.14 15.31 -18.70
N GLY A 287 6.04 14.45 -19.16
CA GLY A 287 6.86 13.56 -18.37
C GLY A 287 7.44 14.16 -17.09
N SER A 288 6.97 13.69 -15.96
CA SER A 288 7.60 13.91 -14.67
C SER A 288 8.06 12.57 -14.11
N ALA A 289 9.31 12.49 -13.70
CA ALA A 289 9.83 11.34 -12.97
C ALA A 289 9.68 11.57 -11.47
N ARG A 290 9.45 10.51 -10.70
CA ARG A 290 9.32 10.59 -9.24
C ARG A 290 10.61 10.17 -8.54
N VAL A 291 11.02 10.95 -7.54
CA VAL A 291 12.20 10.70 -6.70
C VAL A 291 11.74 10.33 -5.29
N VAL A 292 12.37 9.30 -4.73
CA VAL A 292 12.05 8.74 -3.41
C VAL A 292 13.24 8.85 -2.47
#